data_8a011f690b67e39106f888cada048cc9
#
_entry.id   8a011f690b67e39106f888cada048cc9
#
_cell.length_a   1.000
_cell.length_b   1.000
_cell.length_c   1.000
_cell.angle_alpha   90.00
_cell.angle_beta   90.00
_cell.angle_gamma   90.00
#
_symmetry.space_group_name_H-M   'P 1'
#
loop_
_entity.id
_entity.type
_entity.pdbx_description
1 polymer ?
#
loop_
_entity_poly.entity_id
_entity_poly.type
_entity_poly.pdbx_seq_one_letter_code
_entity_poly.pdbx_strand_id
1 'polypeptide(L)'
;MPDIEYDNFLKITLFKLSSEFRRLDADERSKAKQEFAGLIADNSSDDEIRTYSTVGTRADAELMLVQDSASVDTFHKLSKAINHSVLGSYLEQSYSYLSIRRKSRYKHGGGAPKLKEDYKYMVIYPMTKTRPWYEKSMKERQEM
;
A
#
# COMPACT_ATOMS: atom_id res chain seq x y z
N MET A 1 -17.54 23.01 6.98
CA MET A 1 -17.38 21.84 6.08
C MET A 1 -18.06 20.67 6.77
N PRO A 2 -18.84 19.82 6.12
CA PRO A 2 -19.36 18.63 6.77
C PRO A 2 -18.17 17.79 7.24
N ASP A 3 -18.21 17.31 8.48
CA ASP A 3 -17.22 16.41 9.03
C ASP A 3 -17.17 15.16 8.16
N ILE A 4 -16.03 14.96 7.48
CA ILE A 4 -15.81 13.78 6.66
C ILE A 4 -15.33 12.69 7.62
N GLU A 5 -16.25 11.82 8.01
CA GLU A 5 -15.90 10.64 8.80
C GLU A 5 -15.08 9.70 7.90
N TYR A 6 -13.82 9.46 8.26
CA TYR A 6 -12.94 8.49 7.62
C TYR A 6 -12.50 7.45 8.65
N ASP A 7 -12.36 6.21 8.19
CA ASP A 7 -11.97 5.12 9.09
C ASP A 7 -10.45 5.13 9.33
N ASN A 8 -9.67 5.17 8.26
CA ASN A 8 -8.20 5.09 8.28
C ASN A 8 -7.59 5.74 7.03
N PHE A 9 -6.26 5.87 7.06
CA PHE A 9 -5.44 6.13 5.90
C PHE A 9 -4.93 4.82 5.32
N LEU A 10 -4.85 4.74 4.00
CA LEU A 10 -4.28 3.62 3.27
C LEU A 10 -3.13 4.12 2.42
N LYS A 11 -1.93 3.56 2.63
CA LYS A 11 -0.76 3.82 1.80
C LYS A 11 -0.35 2.56 1.05
N ILE A 12 -0.15 2.70 -0.24
CA ILE A 12 0.30 1.61 -1.11
C ILE A 12 1.59 2.07 -1.78
N THR A 13 2.66 1.33 -1.57
CA THR A 13 3.96 1.62 -2.15
C THR A 13 4.42 0.42 -2.97
N LEU A 14 4.87 0.67 -4.19
CA LEU A 14 5.48 -0.34 -5.04
C LEU A 14 6.98 -0.04 -5.17
N PHE A 15 7.78 -1.07 -4.99
CA PHE A 15 9.22 -0.98 -5.05
C PHE A 15 9.79 -1.87 -6.15
N LYS A 16 10.74 -1.32 -6.85
CA LYS A 16 11.63 -2.05 -7.76
C LYS A 16 12.90 -2.43 -7.02
N LEU A 17 13.32 -3.66 -7.19
CA LEU A 17 14.56 -4.15 -6.60
C LEU A 17 15.72 -3.94 -7.56
N SER A 18 16.77 -3.28 -7.10
CA SER A 18 18.01 -3.11 -7.87
C SER A 18 18.61 -4.45 -8.28
N SER A 19 19.16 -4.48 -9.50
CA SER A 19 19.91 -5.65 -9.97
C SER A 19 21.14 -5.96 -9.12
N GLU A 20 21.69 -4.98 -8.44
CA GLU A 20 22.85 -5.12 -7.55
C GLU A 20 22.53 -6.00 -6.35
N PHE A 21 21.32 -5.91 -5.79
CA PHE A 21 20.88 -6.81 -4.72
C PHE A 21 20.94 -8.27 -5.14
N ARG A 22 20.61 -8.57 -6.40
CA ARG A 22 20.66 -9.95 -6.92
C ARG A 22 22.07 -10.49 -7.08
N ARG A 23 23.08 -9.60 -7.14
CA ARG A 23 24.51 -9.95 -7.27
C ARG A 23 25.19 -10.19 -5.92
N LEU A 24 24.58 -9.77 -4.81
CA LEU A 24 25.05 -10.10 -3.46
C LEU A 24 25.11 -11.62 -3.28
N ASP A 25 25.94 -12.09 -2.39
CA ASP A 25 25.96 -13.50 -2.02
C ASP A 25 24.67 -13.94 -1.34
N ALA A 26 24.47 -15.25 -1.19
CA ALA A 26 23.23 -15.81 -0.66
C ALA A 26 23.00 -15.43 0.81
N ASP A 27 24.07 -15.35 1.60
CA ASP A 27 24.01 -15.05 3.03
C ASP A 27 23.67 -13.58 3.27
N GLU A 28 24.30 -12.68 2.51
CA GLU A 28 24.00 -11.24 2.56
C GLU A 28 22.53 -10.97 2.18
N ARG A 29 22.05 -11.58 1.08
CA ARG A 29 20.63 -11.47 0.70
C ARG A 29 19.69 -12.01 1.77
N SER A 30 20.04 -13.13 2.40
CA SER A 30 19.22 -13.73 3.45
C SER A 30 19.14 -12.82 4.68
N LYS A 31 20.27 -12.30 5.14
CA LYS A 31 20.34 -11.37 6.29
C LYS A 31 19.52 -10.10 6.03
N ALA A 32 19.70 -9.49 4.85
CA ALA A 32 18.95 -8.28 4.48
C ALA A 32 17.42 -8.51 4.42
N LYS A 33 16.99 -9.67 3.94
CA LYS A 33 15.56 -10.06 3.94
C LYS A 33 15.03 -10.31 5.34
N GLN A 34 15.81 -10.95 6.22
CA GLN A 34 15.43 -11.20 7.61
C GLN A 34 15.33 -9.90 8.39
N GLU A 35 16.30 -8.98 8.23
CA GLU A 35 16.23 -7.63 8.81
C GLU A 35 14.94 -6.91 8.37
N PHE A 36 14.65 -6.91 7.08
CA PHE A 36 13.45 -6.27 6.53
C PHE A 36 12.16 -6.90 7.06
N ALA A 37 12.08 -8.23 7.14
CA ALA A 37 10.93 -8.93 7.70
C ALA A 37 10.70 -8.58 9.18
N GLY A 38 11.78 -8.52 9.99
CA GLY A 38 11.75 -8.06 11.37
C GLY A 38 11.23 -6.62 11.48
N LEU A 39 11.75 -5.73 10.64
CA LEU A 39 11.33 -4.33 10.59
C LEU A 39 9.82 -4.20 10.28
N ILE A 40 9.28 -4.99 9.35
CA ILE A 40 7.85 -5.00 9.06
C ILE A 40 7.07 -5.51 10.28
N ALA A 41 7.50 -6.60 10.91
CA ALA A 41 6.83 -7.17 12.07
C ALA A 41 6.81 -6.19 13.26
N ASP A 42 7.91 -5.52 13.55
CA ASP A 42 8.05 -4.55 14.65
C ASP A 42 7.15 -3.32 14.48
N ASN A 43 6.80 -2.97 13.25
CA ASN A 43 5.92 -1.84 12.94
C ASN A 43 4.45 -2.24 12.69
N SER A 44 4.11 -3.53 12.81
CA SER A 44 2.75 -4.05 12.58
C SER A 44 1.90 -4.14 13.84
N SER A 45 2.36 -3.65 15.00
CA SER A 45 1.63 -3.78 16.28
C SER A 45 0.31 -2.99 16.30
N ASP A 46 0.30 -1.78 15.75
CA ASP A 46 -0.83 -0.85 15.76
C ASP A 46 -1.44 -0.66 14.37
N ASP A 47 -0.72 -1.05 13.33
CA ASP A 47 -1.07 -0.87 11.92
C ASP A 47 -1.19 -2.21 11.20
N GLU A 48 -2.10 -2.28 10.25
CA GLU A 48 -2.15 -3.42 9.34
C GLU A 48 -1.16 -3.21 8.20
N ILE A 49 -0.05 -3.96 8.23
CA ILE A 49 0.99 -3.90 7.20
C ILE A 49 1.06 -5.24 6.47
N ARG A 50 0.98 -5.20 5.15
CA ARG A 50 1.07 -6.39 4.28
C ARG A 50 2.04 -6.18 3.15
N THR A 51 2.77 -7.23 2.83
CA THR A 51 3.67 -7.27 1.68
C THR A 51 3.20 -8.28 0.66
N TYR A 52 3.33 -7.93 -0.62
CA TYR A 52 2.96 -8.78 -1.74
C TYR A 52 4.09 -8.81 -2.77
N SER A 53 4.37 -9.98 -3.31
CA SER A 53 5.27 -10.11 -4.45
C SER A 53 4.54 -9.74 -5.73
N THR A 54 5.15 -8.88 -6.53
CA THR A 54 4.69 -8.54 -7.88
C THR A 54 5.62 -9.11 -8.96
N VAL A 55 6.56 -9.95 -8.55
CA VAL A 55 7.50 -10.64 -9.46
C VAL A 55 6.73 -11.44 -10.51
N GLY A 56 7.08 -11.21 -11.78
CA GLY A 56 6.45 -11.88 -12.92
C GLY A 56 5.07 -11.34 -13.33
N THR A 57 4.49 -10.43 -12.53
CA THR A 57 3.20 -9.79 -12.85
C THR A 57 3.32 -8.32 -13.22
N ARG A 58 4.43 -7.67 -12.82
CA ARG A 58 4.75 -6.28 -13.16
C ARG A 58 6.20 -6.18 -13.65
N ALA A 59 6.44 -5.28 -14.61
CA ALA A 59 7.78 -5.00 -15.12
C ALA A 59 8.52 -3.91 -14.32
N ASP A 60 7.78 -3.10 -13.58
CA ASP A 60 8.23 -1.87 -12.93
C ASP A 60 8.31 -1.98 -11.39
N ALA A 61 7.93 -3.12 -10.82
CA ALA A 61 8.03 -3.37 -9.37
C ALA A 61 8.07 -4.87 -9.07
N GLU A 62 8.76 -5.26 -8.00
CA GLU A 62 8.82 -6.63 -7.49
C GLU A 62 8.18 -6.79 -6.11
N LEU A 63 8.04 -5.69 -5.35
CA LEU A 63 7.47 -5.69 -4.01
C LEU A 63 6.37 -4.62 -3.90
N MET A 64 5.22 -5.00 -3.38
CA MET A 64 4.17 -4.07 -2.99
C MET A 64 3.98 -4.12 -1.47
N LEU A 65 3.99 -2.94 -0.85
CA LEU A 65 3.72 -2.72 0.56
C LEU A 65 2.39 -1.99 0.71
N VAL A 66 1.49 -2.56 1.51
CA VAL A 66 0.19 -1.97 1.84
C VAL A 66 0.15 -1.70 3.32
N GLN A 67 -0.15 -0.47 3.70
CA GLN A 67 -0.24 -0.01 5.08
C GLN A 67 -1.63 0.60 5.32
N ASP A 68 -2.32 0.15 6.36
CA ASP A 68 -3.60 0.69 6.82
C ASP A 68 -3.43 1.18 8.25
N SER A 69 -3.59 2.48 8.48
CA SER A 69 -3.33 3.12 9.77
C SER A 69 -4.28 4.27 10.06
N ALA A 70 -4.55 4.49 11.33
CA ALA A 70 -5.27 5.67 11.81
C ALA A 70 -4.43 6.96 11.76
N SER A 71 -3.10 6.86 11.65
CA SER A 71 -2.18 8.00 11.63
C SER A 71 -1.23 7.98 10.43
N VAL A 72 -1.03 9.15 9.82
CA VAL A 72 -0.04 9.35 8.75
C VAL A 72 1.39 9.25 9.29
N ASP A 73 1.61 9.50 10.57
CA ASP A 73 2.95 9.48 11.19
C ASP A 73 3.56 8.08 11.17
N THR A 74 2.73 7.04 11.22
CA THR A 74 3.21 5.65 11.13
C THR A 74 3.83 5.36 9.77
N PHE A 75 3.33 5.97 8.70
CA PHE A 75 3.90 5.84 7.35
C PHE A 75 5.28 6.48 7.27
N HIS A 76 5.48 7.63 7.93
CA HIS A 76 6.80 8.27 8.01
C HIS A 76 7.79 7.41 8.80
N LYS A 77 7.35 6.88 9.96
CA LYS A 77 8.16 6.00 10.80
C LYS A 77 8.65 4.79 10.03
N LEU A 78 7.72 4.05 9.38
CA LEU A 78 8.08 2.86 8.60
C LEU A 78 8.94 3.21 7.37
N SER A 79 8.61 4.27 6.64
CA SER A 79 9.40 4.68 5.48
C SER A 79 10.83 5.04 5.86
N LYS A 80 11.02 5.72 7.00
CA LYS A 80 12.34 6.02 7.55
C LYS A 80 13.09 4.75 7.89
N ALA A 81 12.44 3.81 8.57
CA ALA A 81 13.04 2.52 8.95
C ALA A 81 13.46 1.70 7.71
N ILE A 82 12.60 1.63 6.69
CA ILE A 82 12.92 0.98 5.40
C ILE A 82 14.16 1.62 4.77
N ASN A 83 14.21 2.95 4.67
CA ASN A 83 15.32 3.66 4.04
C ASN A 83 16.67 3.44 4.77
N HIS A 84 16.65 3.10 6.05
CA HIS A 84 17.83 2.80 6.83
C HIS A 84 18.20 1.30 6.85
N SER A 85 17.36 0.43 6.32
CA SER A 85 17.64 -1.02 6.25
C SER A 85 18.55 -1.38 5.09
N VAL A 86 19.23 -2.53 5.21
CA VAL A 86 20.09 -3.01 4.12
C VAL A 86 19.30 -3.25 2.85
N LEU A 87 18.18 -3.97 2.92
CA LEU A 87 17.33 -4.20 1.75
C LEU A 87 16.79 -2.88 1.19
N GLY A 88 16.41 -1.94 2.06
CA GLY A 88 15.87 -0.64 1.66
C GLY A 88 16.82 0.16 0.78
N SER A 89 18.15 0.03 0.97
CA SER A 89 19.15 0.69 0.12
C SER A 89 19.15 0.21 -1.34
N TYR A 90 18.54 -0.95 -1.61
CA TYR A 90 18.38 -1.52 -2.94
C TYR A 90 16.95 -1.41 -3.49
N LEU A 91 16.05 -0.76 -2.75
CA LEU A 91 14.67 -0.57 -3.17
C LEU A 91 14.47 0.83 -3.77
N GLU A 92 14.05 0.86 -5.02
CA GLU A 92 13.60 2.08 -5.70
C GLU A 92 12.08 2.16 -5.62
N GLN A 93 11.54 3.27 -5.11
CA GLN A 93 10.10 3.49 -5.03
C GLN A 93 9.54 3.88 -6.40
N SER A 94 8.90 2.92 -7.10
CA SER A 94 8.28 3.16 -8.40
C SER A 94 6.97 3.93 -8.27
N TYR A 95 6.14 3.60 -7.27
CA TYR A 95 4.85 4.26 -7.04
C TYR A 95 4.56 4.40 -5.55
N SER A 96 3.86 5.48 -5.20
CA SER A 96 3.33 5.71 -3.87
C SER A 96 1.95 6.35 -3.96
N TYR A 97 0.96 5.68 -3.40
CA TYR A 97 -0.41 6.16 -3.33
C TYR A 97 -0.81 6.31 -1.87
N LEU A 98 -1.25 7.50 -1.49
CA LEU A 98 -1.84 7.78 -0.19
C LEU A 98 -3.31 8.09 -0.39
N SER A 99 -4.17 7.41 0.34
CA SER A 99 -5.61 7.58 0.28
C SER A 99 -6.25 7.55 1.65
N ILE A 100 -7.48 8.03 1.71
CA ILE A 100 -8.33 7.96 2.90
C ILE A 100 -9.36 6.87 2.65
N ARG A 101 -9.45 5.90 3.58
CA ARG A 101 -10.53 4.91 3.57
C ARG A 101 -11.75 5.50 4.22
N ARG A 102 -12.87 5.43 3.54
CA ARG A 102 -14.16 5.90 4.04
C ARG A 102 -15.30 5.01 3.55
N LYS A 103 -16.41 5.01 4.28
CA LYS A 103 -17.63 4.33 3.85
C LYS A 103 -18.12 4.88 2.51
N SER A 104 -18.50 3.99 1.62
CA SER A 104 -19.13 4.39 0.36
C SER A 104 -20.48 5.03 0.63
N ARG A 105 -20.76 6.12 -0.09
CA ARG A 105 -22.07 6.77 -0.10
C ARG A 105 -23.00 6.23 -1.20
N TYR A 106 -22.53 5.26 -1.97
CA TYR A 106 -23.28 4.67 -3.09
C TYR A 106 -23.97 3.39 -2.66
N LYS A 107 -25.19 3.13 -3.22
CA LYS A 107 -26.02 1.96 -2.89
C LYS A 107 -25.30 0.62 -3.05
N HIS A 108 -24.44 0.51 -4.05
CA HIS A 108 -23.69 -0.72 -4.38
C HIS A 108 -22.21 -0.67 -3.96
N GLY A 109 -21.80 0.43 -3.35
CA GLY A 109 -20.44 0.56 -2.84
C GLY A 109 -20.36 0.04 -1.41
N GLY A 110 -19.99 -1.19 -1.22
CA GLY A 110 -19.41 -1.60 0.05
C GLY A 110 -18.21 -0.71 0.34
N GLY A 111 -18.03 -0.25 1.60
CA GLY A 111 -16.79 0.41 2.00
C GLY A 111 -15.60 -0.46 1.61
N ALA A 112 -14.41 0.12 1.47
CA ALA A 112 -13.21 -0.67 1.24
C ALA A 112 -13.15 -1.77 2.31
N PRO A 113 -13.17 -3.04 1.93
CA PRO A 113 -13.10 -4.11 2.91
C PRO A 113 -11.81 -3.98 3.68
N LYS A 114 -11.85 -4.27 4.98
CA LYS A 114 -10.60 -4.50 5.72
C LYS A 114 -9.80 -5.57 5.00
N LEU A 115 -8.48 -5.44 4.98
CA LEU A 115 -7.61 -6.47 4.44
C LEU A 115 -7.94 -7.78 5.18
N LYS A 116 -8.40 -8.81 4.45
CA LYS A 116 -8.70 -10.11 5.03
C LYS A 116 -7.55 -11.07 4.81
N GLU A 117 -7.24 -11.86 5.83
CA GLU A 117 -6.15 -12.84 5.77
C GLU A 117 -6.38 -13.95 4.74
N ASP A 118 -7.64 -14.27 4.47
CA ASP A 118 -8.05 -15.37 3.59
C ASP A 118 -7.84 -15.07 2.09
N TYR A 119 -7.59 -13.81 1.73
CA TYR A 119 -7.44 -13.45 0.33
C TYR A 119 -6.01 -13.71 -0.16
N LYS A 120 -5.88 -14.68 -1.04
CA LYS A 120 -4.61 -15.05 -1.67
C LYS A 120 -4.07 -13.97 -2.62
N TYR A 121 -4.94 -13.20 -3.24
CA TYR A 121 -4.59 -12.19 -4.22
C TYR A 121 -5.18 -10.83 -3.85
N MET A 122 -4.40 -9.79 -4.11
CA MET A 122 -4.84 -8.40 -4.00
C MET A 122 -4.66 -7.71 -5.35
N VAL A 123 -5.71 -7.09 -5.85
CA VAL A 123 -5.67 -6.29 -7.08
C VAL A 123 -5.90 -4.84 -6.73
N ILE A 124 -4.98 -3.98 -7.16
CA ILE A 124 -5.03 -2.54 -6.95
C ILE A 124 -4.97 -1.86 -8.30
N TYR A 125 -5.93 -0.99 -8.56
CA TYR A 125 -5.93 -0.16 -9.74
C TYR A 125 -6.41 1.25 -9.41
N PRO A 126 -5.66 2.29 -9.76
CA PRO A 126 -6.11 3.66 -9.61
C PRO A 126 -7.22 3.96 -10.62
N MET A 127 -8.28 4.64 -10.17
CA MET A 127 -9.36 5.10 -11.03
C MET A 127 -9.53 6.61 -10.91
N THR A 128 -9.71 7.25 -12.04
CA THR A 128 -10.08 8.66 -12.11
C THR A 128 -11.47 8.78 -12.68
N LYS A 129 -12.35 9.49 -11.98
CA LYS A 129 -13.67 9.82 -12.50
C LYS A 129 -13.55 10.96 -13.52
N THR A 130 -14.30 10.87 -14.60
CA THR A 130 -14.34 11.92 -15.63
C THR A 130 -15.12 13.15 -15.15
N ARG A 131 -14.86 14.30 -15.78
CA ARG A 131 -15.56 15.53 -15.46
C ARG A 131 -17.09 15.40 -15.54
N PRO A 132 -17.69 14.78 -16.58
CA PRO A 132 -19.13 14.56 -16.65
C PRO A 132 -19.70 13.75 -15.48
N TRP A 133 -18.89 12.87 -14.85
CA TRP A 133 -19.33 12.16 -13.66
C TRP A 133 -19.48 13.08 -12.45
N TYR A 134 -18.59 14.08 -12.30
CA TYR A 134 -18.67 15.06 -11.21
C TYR A 134 -19.82 16.07 -11.40
N GLU A 135 -20.25 16.32 -12.62
CA GLU A 135 -21.37 17.20 -12.96
C GLU A 135 -22.74 16.58 -12.62
N LYS A 136 -22.81 15.25 -12.48
CA LYS A 136 -24.03 14.56 -12.06
C LYS A 136 -24.40 14.87 -10.62
N SER A 137 -25.72 14.96 -10.35
CA SER A 137 -26.24 15.06 -8.99
C SER A 137 -25.88 13.83 -8.14
N MET A 138 -25.94 13.97 -6.81
CA MET A 138 -25.69 12.84 -5.91
C MET A 138 -26.65 11.67 -6.17
N LYS A 139 -27.93 11.98 -6.47
CA LYS A 139 -28.96 10.98 -6.76
C LYS A 139 -28.61 10.15 -7.99
N GLU A 140 -28.26 10.81 -9.11
CA GLU A 140 -27.84 10.13 -10.34
C GLU A 140 -26.60 9.26 -10.13
N ARG A 141 -25.63 9.74 -9.32
CA ARG A 141 -24.44 8.96 -9.00
C ARG A 141 -24.70 7.76 -8.10
N GLN A 142 -25.76 7.80 -7.27
CA GLN A 142 -26.16 6.69 -6.40
C GLN A 142 -26.94 5.59 -7.13
N GLU A 143 -27.53 5.92 -8.26
CA GLU A 143 -28.31 4.99 -9.09
C GLU A 143 -27.44 4.23 -10.12
N MET A 144 -26.18 4.63 -10.29
CA MET A 144 -25.19 3.96 -11.16
C MET A 144 -24.49 2.82 -10.45
#